data_b4432dae208a5e4baef0253ebaa26a0a
#
_entry.id   b4432dae208a5e4baef0253ebaa26a0a
#
_cell.length_a   1.000
_cell.length_b   1.000
_cell.length_c   1.000
_cell.angle_alpha   90.00
_cell.angle_beta   90.00
_cell.angle_gamma   90.00
#
_symmetry.space_group_name_H-M   'P 1'
#
loop_
_entity.id
_entity.type
_entity.pdbx_description
1 polymer ?
#
loop_
_entity_poly.entity_id
_entity_poly.type
_entity_poly.pdbx_seq_one_letter_code
_entity_poly.pdbx_strand_id
1 'polypeptide(L)'
;MKGEPSCPRCGNRVHAPGDPSAHLPVVPDSLMGVVPDTIPEDLATLPASALPLGGNASVDLWHCEVHGAVHPVQPVLAPEHKGLAEVIAHSQVPLWLPWPLPGQWRFAGLAYVGDRLDGARATVVAISGPSPFGGEGDLLLIAEEMGIGIGARFAGLPGPDPGPIFEDTAAHAKVFAAGRPTPMWAVPGTGDRAVFVGEARGMWLWLVLWPSIDGNLLYDDVVLTDLRDALAEIPHLPLGTLSPRFFG
;
A
#
# COMPACT_ATOMS: atom_id res chain seq x y z
N MET A 1 10.81 -17.56 2.24
CA MET A 1 11.65 -16.82 1.25
C MET A 1 11.03 -15.44 1.13
N LYS A 2 11.82 -14.36 1.15
CA LYS A 2 11.31 -13.02 0.84
C LYS A 2 11.24 -12.88 -0.67
N GLY A 3 10.16 -12.30 -1.20
CA GLY A 3 10.07 -11.94 -2.61
C GLY A 3 10.99 -10.77 -2.95
N GLU A 4 11.21 -10.54 -4.24
CA GLU A 4 11.96 -9.36 -4.67
C GLU A 4 11.18 -8.08 -4.37
N PRO A 5 11.84 -7.04 -3.85
CA PRO A 5 11.21 -5.76 -3.61
C PRO A 5 10.71 -5.12 -4.91
N SER A 6 9.53 -4.50 -4.85
CA SER A 6 8.91 -3.86 -6.02
C SER A 6 8.33 -2.48 -5.68
N CYS A 7 8.09 -1.69 -6.71
CA CYS A 7 7.48 -0.37 -6.59
C CYS A 7 5.99 -0.49 -6.20
N PRO A 8 5.51 0.22 -5.17
CA PRO A 8 4.10 0.19 -4.78
C PRO A 8 3.17 0.72 -5.89
N ARG A 9 3.64 1.64 -6.73
CA ARG A 9 2.82 2.32 -7.75
C ARG A 9 2.70 1.56 -9.06
N CYS A 10 3.76 0.86 -9.50
CA CYS A 10 3.76 0.15 -10.80
C CYS A 10 4.09 -1.34 -10.71
N GLY A 11 4.55 -1.84 -9.56
CA GLY A 11 4.97 -3.23 -9.40
C GLY A 11 6.34 -3.57 -9.99
N ASN A 12 7.00 -2.65 -10.69
CA ASN A 12 8.32 -2.88 -11.25
C ASN A 12 9.36 -3.10 -10.14
N ARG A 13 10.43 -3.81 -10.47
CA ARG A 13 11.57 -3.97 -9.59
C ARG A 13 12.12 -2.62 -9.16
N VAL A 14 12.59 -2.53 -7.94
CA VAL A 14 13.26 -1.33 -7.40
C VAL A 14 14.70 -1.65 -7.06
N HIS A 15 15.56 -0.63 -7.17
CA HIS A 15 16.97 -0.71 -6.84
C HIS A 15 17.18 -0.30 -5.39
N ALA A 16 18.00 -1.08 -4.69
CA ALA A 16 18.33 -0.79 -3.30
C ALA A 16 19.16 0.51 -3.19
N PRO A 17 19.13 1.17 -2.03
CA PRO A 17 20.04 2.27 -1.75
C PRO A 17 21.50 1.89 -2.03
N GLY A 18 22.20 2.75 -2.77
CA GLY A 18 23.61 2.51 -3.13
C GLY A 18 23.85 1.48 -4.25
N ASP A 19 22.80 0.96 -4.88
CA ASP A 19 22.93 0.09 -6.05
C ASP A 19 23.48 0.89 -7.25
N PRO A 20 24.67 0.57 -7.79
CA PRO A 20 25.25 1.30 -8.90
C PRO A 20 24.48 1.12 -10.23
N SER A 21 23.57 0.15 -10.29
CA SER A 21 22.70 -0.04 -11.45
C SER A 21 21.44 0.87 -11.43
N ALA A 22 21.20 1.60 -10.36
CA ALA A 22 20.20 2.64 -10.32
C ALA A 22 20.66 3.79 -11.25
N HIS A 23 20.25 3.75 -12.51
CA HIS A 23 20.49 4.86 -13.42
C HIS A 23 19.77 6.10 -12.90
N LEU A 24 20.54 7.07 -12.46
CA LEU A 24 20.03 8.43 -12.29
C LEU A 24 19.38 8.84 -13.62
N PRO A 25 18.20 9.46 -13.62
CA PRO A 25 17.60 9.94 -14.85
C PRO A 25 18.64 10.79 -15.57
N VAL A 26 18.97 10.42 -16.82
CA VAL A 26 19.85 11.22 -17.67
C VAL A 26 19.15 12.55 -17.85
N VAL A 27 19.65 13.58 -17.18
CA VAL A 27 19.21 14.95 -17.45
C VAL A 27 19.56 15.19 -18.92
N PRO A 28 18.58 15.44 -19.81
CA PRO A 28 18.87 15.65 -21.21
C PRO A 28 19.90 16.77 -21.33
N ASP A 29 20.94 16.59 -22.14
CA ASP A 29 22.01 17.59 -22.38
C ASP A 29 21.49 18.98 -22.74
N SER A 30 20.23 19.08 -23.22
CA SER A 30 19.56 20.34 -23.51
C SER A 30 19.27 21.20 -22.27
N LEU A 31 19.36 20.68 -21.05
CA LEU A 31 19.23 21.45 -19.81
C LEU A 31 20.59 21.80 -19.17
N MET A 32 21.68 21.28 -19.67
CA MET A 32 23.05 21.62 -19.21
C MET A 32 23.53 22.99 -19.68
N GLY A 33 22.78 23.71 -20.50
CA GLY A 33 23.21 24.96 -21.18
C GLY A 33 22.70 26.26 -20.57
N VAL A 34 21.97 26.26 -19.50
CA VAL A 34 21.48 27.50 -18.88
C VAL A 34 21.93 27.57 -17.40
N VAL A 35 23.23 27.77 -17.24
CA VAL A 35 23.73 28.42 -16.03
C VAL A 35 23.54 29.92 -16.26
N PRO A 36 22.67 30.63 -15.55
CA PRO A 36 22.63 32.07 -15.66
C PRO A 36 23.97 32.63 -15.17
N ASP A 37 24.67 33.41 -16.02
CA ASP A 37 25.97 34.01 -15.75
C ASP A 37 25.98 35.04 -14.61
N THR A 38 24.87 35.20 -13.90
CA THR A 38 24.73 36.14 -12.80
C THR A 38 23.90 35.53 -11.68
N ILE A 39 24.59 35.12 -10.63
CA ILE A 39 23.94 34.92 -9.32
C ILE A 39 23.57 36.32 -8.82
N PRO A 40 22.30 36.64 -8.53
CA PRO A 40 21.95 37.93 -7.96
C PRO A 40 22.74 38.12 -6.66
N GLU A 41 23.41 39.29 -6.52
CA GLU A 41 24.24 39.61 -5.34
C GLU A 41 23.45 39.53 -4.02
N ASP A 42 22.13 39.59 -4.07
CA ASP A 42 21.24 39.50 -2.91
C ASP A 42 21.20 38.12 -2.26
N LEU A 43 21.59 37.04 -2.99
CA LEU A 43 21.69 35.69 -2.41
C LEU A 43 22.97 35.47 -1.59
N ALA A 44 24.01 36.27 -1.84
CA ALA A 44 25.28 36.13 -1.13
C ALA A 44 25.25 36.67 0.31
N THR A 45 24.19 37.40 0.65
CA THR A 45 24.05 38.06 1.99
C THR A 45 23.09 37.33 2.92
N LEU A 46 22.47 36.23 2.49
CA LEU A 46 21.60 35.45 3.36
C LEU A 46 22.45 34.64 4.38
N PRO A 47 22.11 34.72 5.69
CA PRO A 47 22.79 33.89 6.66
C PRO A 47 22.59 32.40 6.30
N ALA A 48 23.62 31.58 6.52
CA ALA A 48 23.60 30.14 6.18
C ALA A 48 22.43 29.36 6.78
N SER A 49 21.74 29.90 7.78
CA SER A 49 20.51 29.38 8.37
C SER A 49 19.24 29.67 7.56
N ALA A 50 19.30 30.55 6.55
CA ALA A 50 18.16 30.90 5.69
C ALA A 50 18.20 30.19 4.34
N LEU A 51 19.28 29.50 4.01
CA LEU A 51 19.29 28.58 2.88
C LEU A 51 18.43 27.37 3.27
N PRO A 52 17.48 26.96 2.41
CA PRO A 52 16.86 25.67 2.61
C PRO A 52 18.03 24.69 2.73
N LEU A 53 18.15 24.04 3.88
CA LEU A 53 19.14 23.02 4.11
C LEU A 53 18.95 21.96 3.01
N GLY A 54 19.64 22.17 1.89
CA GLY A 54 20.05 21.10 1.02
C GLY A 54 21.08 20.26 1.77
N GLY A 55 20.68 19.76 2.93
CA GLY A 55 21.35 18.65 3.54
C GLY A 55 21.22 17.53 2.54
N ASN A 56 22.35 17.09 1.97
CA ASN A 56 22.54 15.77 1.42
C ASN A 56 22.38 14.73 2.55
N ALA A 57 21.22 14.69 3.20
CA ALA A 57 20.64 13.46 3.60
C ALA A 57 20.12 12.87 2.29
N SER A 58 20.98 12.23 1.52
CA SER A 58 20.56 11.12 0.68
C SER A 58 19.90 10.16 1.65
N VAL A 59 18.60 10.38 1.89
CA VAL A 59 17.77 9.36 2.49
C VAL A 59 18.01 8.19 1.55
N ASP A 60 18.60 7.11 2.06
CA ASP A 60 18.87 5.90 1.31
C ASP A 60 17.55 5.25 0.90
N LEU A 61 16.82 5.91 0.00
CA LEU A 61 15.54 5.46 -0.52
C LEU A 61 15.76 4.50 -1.68
N TRP A 62 14.89 3.52 -1.75
CA TRP A 62 14.81 2.64 -2.92
C TRP A 62 14.38 3.45 -4.14
N HIS A 63 14.90 3.08 -5.31
CA HIS A 63 14.66 3.80 -6.56
C HIS A 63 13.88 2.96 -7.56
N CYS A 64 12.79 3.53 -8.07
CA CYS A 64 12.04 3.01 -9.21
C CYS A 64 12.36 3.85 -10.44
N GLU A 65 12.69 3.22 -11.56
CA GLU A 65 13.03 3.94 -12.83
C GLU A 65 11.89 4.84 -13.32
N VAL A 66 10.63 4.48 -13.00
CA VAL A 66 9.45 5.25 -13.43
C VAL A 66 9.03 6.31 -12.41
N HIS A 67 9.13 6.00 -11.10
CA HIS A 67 8.54 6.82 -10.04
C HIS A 67 9.59 7.50 -9.14
N GLY A 68 10.89 7.32 -9.42
CA GLY A 68 11.95 7.88 -8.59
C GLY A 68 12.05 7.20 -7.22
N ALA A 69 12.27 7.99 -6.19
CA ALA A 69 12.38 7.50 -4.83
C ALA A 69 11.04 6.94 -4.31
N VAL A 70 11.08 5.71 -3.81
CA VAL A 70 9.89 5.00 -3.30
C VAL A 70 10.24 4.15 -2.08
N HIS A 71 9.25 3.87 -1.24
CA HIS A 71 9.34 2.79 -0.27
C HIS A 71 9.02 1.45 -0.96
N PRO A 72 9.84 0.41 -0.80
CA PRO A 72 9.64 -0.85 -1.53
C PRO A 72 8.48 -1.67 -0.96
N VAL A 73 7.74 -2.34 -1.83
CA VAL A 73 6.84 -3.42 -1.43
C VAL A 73 7.69 -4.65 -1.12
N GLN A 74 7.52 -5.22 0.05
CA GLN A 74 8.18 -6.43 0.51
C GLN A 74 7.14 -7.53 0.75
N PRO A 75 7.00 -8.50 -0.15
CA PRO A 75 6.08 -9.61 0.06
C PRO A 75 6.66 -10.61 1.07
N VAL A 76 5.81 -11.07 1.97
CA VAL A 76 6.10 -12.20 2.85
C VAL A 76 5.55 -13.44 2.17
N LEU A 77 6.41 -14.18 1.46
CA LEU A 77 6.02 -15.25 0.53
C LEU A 77 5.49 -16.54 1.19
N ALA A 78 5.54 -16.65 2.50
CA ALA A 78 4.94 -17.77 3.21
C ALA A 78 4.02 -17.20 4.29
N PRO A 79 2.72 -17.46 4.24
CA PRO A 79 1.81 -17.07 5.31
C PRO A 79 2.12 -17.93 6.54
N GLU A 80 2.99 -17.40 7.40
CA GLU A 80 3.37 -18.01 8.67
C GLU A 80 3.03 -17.07 9.82
N HIS A 81 2.56 -17.61 10.95
CA HIS A 81 2.25 -16.81 12.14
C HIS A 81 3.43 -15.96 12.61
N LYS A 82 4.66 -16.51 12.51
CA LYS A 82 5.87 -15.78 12.87
C LYS A 82 6.12 -14.56 11.99
N GLY A 83 6.02 -14.72 10.67
CA GLY A 83 6.20 -13.62 9.72
C GLY A 83 5.16 -12.52 9.93
N LEU A 84 3.91 -12.90 10.20
CA LEU A 84 2.85 -11.97 10.54
C LEU A 84 3.16 -11.19 11.82
N ALA A 85 3.58 -11.87 12.88
CA ALA A 85 3.95 -11.23 14.15
C ALA A 85 5.13 -10.26 14.00
N GLU A 86 6.12 -10.60 13.17
CA GLU A 86 7.26 -9.71 12.86
C GLU A 86 6.81 -8.42 12.15
N VAL A 87 5.93 -8.51 11.16
CA VAL A 87 5.40 -7.33 10.47
C VAL A 87 4.57 -6.48 11.42
N ILE A 88 3.70 -7.09 12.21
CA ILE A 88 2.88 -6.38 13.20
C ILE A 88 3.74 -5.58 14.17
N ALA A 89 4.82 -6.16 14.67
CA ALA A 89 5.71 -5.51 15.66
C ALA A 89 6.39 -4.24 15.12
N HIS A 90 6.53 -4.11 13.79
CA HIS A 90 7.19 -2.97 13.13
C HIS A 90 6.23 -2.12 12.28
N SER A 91 4.93 -2.44 12.28
CA SER A 91 3.96 -1.72 11.45
C SER A 91 3.46 -0.45 12.14
N GLN A 92 3.58 0.69 11.45
CA GLN A 92 2.99 1.95 11.85
C GLN A 92 1.52 2.05 11.43
N VAL A 93 1.13 1.26 10.41
CA VAL A 93 -0.22 1.24 9.85
C VAL A 93 -0.99 0.00 10.28
N PRO A 94 -2.34 0.02 10.27
CA PRO A 94 -3.16 -1.14 10.61
C PRO A 94 -2.90 -2.34 9.72
N LEU A 95 -3.08 -3.54 10.29
CA LEU A 95 -3.23 -4.78 9.53
C LEU A 95 -4.69 -5.23 9.64
N TRP A 96 -5.50 -4.81 8.67
CA TRP A 96 -6.92 -5.08 8.69
C TRP A 96 -7.24 -6.52 8.32
N LEU A 97 -8.11 -7.13 9.10
CA LEU A 97 -8.63 -8.47 8.84
C LEU A 97 -10.10 -8.55 9.32
N PRO A 98 -11.03 -9.16 8.55
CA PRO A 98 -12.30 -9.58 9.10
C PRO A 98 -12.07 -10.60 10.22
N TRP A 99 -12.56 -10.32 11.43
CA TRP A 99 -12.39 -11.26 12.52
C TRP A 99 -13.69 -11.44 13.34
N PRO A 100 -14.14 -12.69 13.55
CA PRO A 100 -13.59 -13.94 13.00
C PRO A 100 -13.64 -13.98 11.47
N LEU A 101 -12.72 -14.75 10.85
CA LEU A 101 -12.77 -14.96 9.40
C LEU A 101 -14.11 -15.60 9.00
N PRO A 102 -14.67 -15.23 7.83
CA PRO A 102 -15.83 -15.93 7.28
C PRO A 102 -15.54 -17.43 7.14
N GLY A 103 -16.58 -18.26 7.25
CA GLY A 103 -16.39 -19.72 7.22
C GLY A 103 -15.58 -20.20 6.01
N GLN A 104 -14.59 -21.05 6.25
CA GLN A 104 -13.66 -21.62 5.26
C GLN A 104 -12.65 -20.62 4.63
N TRP A 105 -12.74 -19.31 4.92
CA TRP A 105 -11.73 -18.35 4.51
C TRP A 105 -10.43 -18.53 5.32
N ARG A 106 -9.31 -18.29 4.66
CA ARG A 106 -7.97 -18.48 5.22
C ARG A 106 -7.10 -17.27 4.94
N PHE A 107 -6.18 -17.01 5.84
CA PHE A 107 -5.13 -16.03 5.62
C PHE A 107 -4.21 -16.54 4.49
N ALA A 108 -4.14 -15.78 3.41
CA ALA A 108 -3.53 -16.18 2.16
C ALA A 108 -2.30 -15.34 1.77
N GLY A 109 -1.86 -14.45 2.64
CA GLY A 109 -0.62 -13.73 2.41
C GLY A 109 -0.56 -12.36 3.08
N LEU A 110 0.67 -11.85 3.09
CA LEU A 110 1.02 -10.56 3.66
C LEU A 110 2.11 -9.91 2.81
N ALA A 111 1.97 -8.61 2.56
CA ALA A 111 3.05 -7.76 2.11
C ALA A 111 3.03 -6.45 2.91
N TYR A 112 4.15 -5.75 2.92
CA TYR A 112 4.22 -4.41 3.49
C TYR A 112 5.06 -3.50 2.59
N VAL A 113 4.82 -2.20 2.68
CA VAL A 113 5.60 -1.16 2.02
C VAL A 113 6.44 -0.47 3.05
N GLY A 114 7.74 -0.44 2.85
CA GLY A 114 8.69 0.12 3.80
C GLY A 114 9.93 -0.74 3.93
N ASP A 115 10.77 -0.38 4.87
CA ASP A 115 11.97 -1.13 5.20
C ASP A 115 12.10 -1.34 6.72
N ARG A 116 13.25 -1.88 7.15
CA ARG A 116 13.48 -2.16 8.57
C ARG A 116 13.76 -0.90 9.40
N LEU A 117 14.14 0.20 8.76
CA LEU A 117 14.49 1.45 9.44
C LEU A 117 13.24 2.30 9.64
N ASP A 118 12.44 2.44 8.57
CA ASP A 118 11.24 3.29 8.56
C ASP A 118 9.99 2.56 9.05
N GLY A 119 10.03 1.23 9.16
CA GLY A 119 8.87 0.42 9.47
C GLY A 119 7.91 0.27 8.28
N ALA A 120 6.77 -0.38 8.52
CA ALA A 120 5.75 -0.56 7.49
C ALA A 120 4.83 0.67 7.43
N ARG A 121 4.80 1.33 6.28
CA ARG A 121 3.96 2.50 5.95
C ARG A 121 2.72 2.14 5.14
N ALA A 122 2.67 0.93 4.61
CA ALA A 122 1.47 0.28 4.12
C ALA A 122 1.54 -1.22 4.39
N THR A 123 0.37 -1.83 4.51
CA THR A 123 0.22 -3.29 4.67
C THR A 123 -0.80 -3.79 3.68
N VAL A 124 -0.57 -5.00 3.17
CA VAL A 124 -1.50 -5.74 2.32
C VAL A 124 -1.72 -7.09 2.95
N VAL A 125 -2.93 -7.34 3.40
CA VAL A 125 -3.36 -8.64 3.92
C VAL A 125 -4.23 -9.31 2.88
N ALA A 126 -3.94 -10.55 2.51
CA ALA A 126 -4.80 -11.35 1.66
C ALA A 126 -5.52 -12.43 2.46
N ILE A 127 -6.77 -12.62 2.14
CA ILE A 127 -7.54 -13.79 2.53
C ILE A 127 -8.19 -14.41 1.30
N SER A 128 -8.32 -15.73 1.30
CA SER A 128 -8.94 -16.49 0.21
C SER A 128 -9.90 -17.53 0.76
N GLY A 129 -10.97 -17.79 0.03
CA GLY A 129 -11.98 -18.77 0.43
C GLY A 129 -13.08 -18.89 -0.60
N PRO A 130 -14.15 -19.66 -0.29
CA PRO A 130 -15.26 -19.82 -1.22
C PRO A 130 -16.03 -18.51 -1.38
N SER A 131 -16.26 -18.11 -2.65
CA SER A 131 -17.18 -17.03 -2.97
C SER A 131 -18.63 -17.50 -2.75
N PRO A 132 -19.50 -16.71 -2.10
CA PRO A 132 -20.90 -17.02 -1.97
C PRO A 132 -21.65 -17.05 -3.32
N PHE A 133 -21.03 -16.47 -4.36
CA PHE A 133 -21.57 -16.46 -5.73
C PHE A 133 -21.03 -17.60 -6.60
N GLY A 134 -20.20 -18.47 -6.01
CA GLY A 134 -19.61 -19.66 -6.64
C GLY A 134 -18.14 -19.48 -7.01
N GLY A 135 -17.38 -20.57 -6.88
CA GLY A 135 -15.94 -20.58 -7.11
C GLY A 135 -15.13 -20.09 -5.93
N GLU A 136 -13.89 -19.70 -6.19
CA GLU A 136 -12.97 -19.16 -5.20
C GLU A 136 -12.99 -17.63 -5.22
N GLY A 137 -12.92 -17.03 -4.03
CA GLY A 137 -12.82 -15.60 -3.84
C GLY A 137 -11.49 -15.23 -3.18
N ASP A 138 -10.99 -14.05 -3.52
CA ASP A 138 -9.84 -13.42 -2.88
C ASP A 138 -10.23 -12.01 -2.42
N LEU A 139 -9.75 -11.62 -1.25
CA LEU A 139 -9.88 -10.27 -0.75
C LEU A 139 -8.51 -9.75 -0.30
N LEU A 140 -8.08 -8.64 -0.86
CA LEU A 140 -6.96 -7.87 -0.32
C LEU A 140 -7.50 -6.72 0.54
N LEU A 141 -6.97 -6.62 1.74
CA LEU A 141 -7.21 -5.51 2.66
C LEU A 141 -5.91 -4.71 2.73
N ILE A 142 -5.96 -3.45 2.30
CA ILE A 142 -4.78 -2.60 2.24
C ILE A 142 -5.00 -1.42 3.17
N ALA A 143 -4.04 -1.19 4.06
CA ALA A 143 -3.91 0.05 4.80
C ALA A 143 -2.66 0.77 4.32
N GLU A 144 -2.77 2.05 3.96
CA GLU A 144 -1.62 2.81 3.50
C GLU A 144 -1.66 4.27 3.90
N GLU A 145 -0.49 4.85 4.15
CA GLU A 145 -0.33 6.28 4.24
C GLU A 145 -0.58 6.94 2.88
N MET A 146 -1.08 8.17 2.90
CA MET A 146 -1.29 8.97 1.69
C MET A 146 -0.01 9.07 0.86
N GLY A 147 -0.13 8.93 -0.45
CA GLY A 147 0.97 9.05 -1.40
C GLY A 147 1.79 7.77 -1.63
N ILE A 148 1.54 6.67 -0.93
CA ILE A 148 2.23 5.39 -1.14
C ILE A 148 1.82 4.79 -2.49
N GLY A 149 0.53 4.54 -2.71
CA GLY A 149 -0.05 4.18 -4.00
C GLY A 149 -0.18 2.69 -4.28
N ILE A 150 -0.06 1.82 -3.28
CA ILE A 150 -0.26 0.38 -3.53
C ILE A 150 -1.74 0.06 -3.75
N GLY A 151 -2.66 0.68 -3.00
CA GLY A 151 -4.10 0.52 -3.22
C GLY A 151 -4.54 1.07 -4.56
N ALA A 152 -4.05 2.26 -4.93
CA ALA A 152 -4.31 2.88 -6.22
C ALA A 152 -3.83 2.00 -7.40
N ARG A 153 -2.67 1.34 -7.28
CA ARG A 153 -2.20 0.35 -8.26
C ARG A 153 -3.18 -0.79 -8.44
N PHE A 154 -3.66 -1.40 -7.35
CA PHE A 154 -4.64 -2.47 -7.43
C PHE A 154 -5.99 -2.01 -7.98
N ALA A 155 -6.31 -0.74 -7.79
CA ALA A 155 -7.49 -0.09 -8.36
C ALA A 155 -7.32 0.32 -9.83
N GLY A 156 -6.10 0.28 -10.37
CA GLY A 156 -5.80 0.73 -11.74
C GLY A 156 -5.86 2.25 -11.89
N LEU A 157 -5.68 3.00 -10.81
CA LEU A 157 -5.67 4.46 -10.83
C LEU A 157 -4.29 5.01 -11.25
N PRO A 158 -4.24 6.15 -11.94
CA PRO A 158 -2.98 6.71 -12.43
C PRO A 158 -2.14 7.40 -11.35
N GLY A 159 -2.76 7.83 -10.25
CA GLY A 159 -2.10 8.51 -9.12
C GLY A 159 -1.83 7.58 -7.96
N PRO A 160 -1.15 8.06 -6.91
CA PRO A 160 -0.91 7.28 -5.71
C PRO A 160 -2.09 7.24 -4.74
N ASP A 161 -3.06 8.12 -4.90
CA ASP A 161 -4.21 8.29 -4.02
C ASP A 161 -5.52 8.17 -4.80
N PRO A 162 -6.66 7.98 -4.11
CA PRO A 162 -7.96 7.75 -4.78
C PRO A 162 -8.44 8.89 -5.68
N GLY A 163 -7.89 10.10 -5.51
CA GLY A 163 -8.35 11.29 -6.22
C GLY A 163 -9.75 11.75 -5.77
N PRO A 164 -10.51 12.41 -6.64
CA PRO A 164 -11.77 13.09 -6.27
C PRO A 164 -12.98 12.15 -6.13
N ILE A 165 -12.78 10.85 -5.94
CA ILE A 165 -13.88 9.85 -5.82
C ILE A 165 -14.89 10.22 -4.73
N PHE A 166 -14.46 10.94 -3.70
CA PHE A 166 -15.27 11.31 -2.54
C PHE A 166 -16.09 12.60 -2.73
N GLU A 167 -15.82 13.40 -3.76
CA GLU A 167 -16.31 14.78 -3.83
C GLU A 167 -17.80 14.87 -4.18
N ASP A 168 -18.30 13.97 -5.04
CA ASP A 168 -19.63 14.13 -5.62
C ASP A 168 -20.61 12.96 -5.36
N THR A 169 -20.21 11.95 -4.61
CA THR A 169 -21.06 10.75 -4.43
C THR A 169 -21.20 10.35 -2.97
N ALA A 170 -22.40 9.87 -2.61
CA ALA A 170 -22.59 9.17 -1.34
C ALA A 170 -21.77 7.87 -1.32
N ALA A 171 -21.35 7.43 -0.14
CA ALA A 171 -20.68 6.16 0.01
C ALA A 171 -21.54 5.00 -0.53
N HIS A 172 -20.90 4.05 -1.20
CA HIS A 172 -21.59 2.92 -1.83
C HIS A 172 -21.76 1.74 -0.85
N ALA A 173 -20.88 1.64 0.14
CA ALA A 173 -20.91 0.61 1.16
C ALA A 173 -20.37 1.17 2.50
N LYS A 174 -20.45 0.35 3.53
CA LYS A 174 -19.95 0.68 4.86
C LYS A 174 -19.31 -0.57 5.48
N VAL A 175 -18.13 -0.39 6.08
CA VAL A 175 -17.52 -1.41 6.95
C VAL A 175 -17.32 -0.86 8.34
N PHE A 176 -17.08 -1.73 9.32
CA PHE A 176 -16.73 -1.31 10.67
C PHE A 176 -15.23 -1.56 10.89
N ALA A 177 -14.41 -0.52 10.83
CA ALA A 177 -12.98 -0.62 11.08
C ALA A 177 -12.66 -0.21 12.52
N ALA A 178 -12.11 -1.14 13.32
CA ALA A 178 -11.86 -0.95 14.75
C ALA A 178 -13.09 -0.42 15.50
N GLY A 179 -14.26 -0.99 15.24
CA GLY A 179 -15.53 -0.63 15.89
C GLY A 179 -16.16 0.70 15.42
N ARG A 180 -15.60 1.36 14.39
CA ARG A 180 -16.15 2.61 13.84
C ARG A 180 -16.73 2.39 12.46
N PRO A 181 -17.93 2.91 12.16
CA PRO A 181 -18.49 2.88 10.82
C PRO A 181 -17.59 3.68 9.88
N THR A 182 -17.13 3.02 8.83
CA THR A 182 -16.22 3.57 7.84
C THR A 182 -16.93 3.53 6.48
N PRO A 183 -17.26 4.68 5.88
CA PRO A 183 -17.86 4.72 4.56
C PRO A 183 -16.85 4.29 3.51
N MET A 184 -17.34 3.60 2.48
CA MET A 184 -16.53 3.06 1.39
C MET A 184 -17.09 3.49 0.03
N TRP A 185 -16.23 3.98 -0.83
CA TRP A 185 -16.56 4.39 -2.19
C TRP A 185 -16.03 3.36 -3.20
N ALA A 186 -16.89 2.94 -4.10
CA ALA A 186 -16.50 2.04 -5.18
C ALA A 186 -15.66 2.78 -6.22
N VAL A 187 -14.56 2.16 -6.63
CA VAL A 187 -13.73 2.64 -7.74
C VAL A 187 -14.26 2.02 -9.03
N PRO A 188 -14.70 2.81 -10.01
CA PRO A 188 -15.28 2.30 -11.24
C PRO A 188 -14.21 1.74 -12.19
N GLY A 189 -14.63 0.88 -13.12
CA GLY A 189 -13.80 0.43 -14.25
C GLY A 189 -12.74 -0.61 -13.93
N THR A 190 -12.82 -1.29 -12.79
CA THR A 190 -11.80 -2.23 -12.33
C THR A 190 -11.88 -3.65 -12.95
N GLY A 191 -12.84 -3.88 -13.88
CA GLY A 191 -12.90 -5.10 -14.71
C GLY A 191 -13.22 -6.37 -13.93
N ASP A 192 -12.21 -7.20 -13.66
CA ASP A 192 -12.37 -8.53 -13.04
C ASP A 192 -12.57 -8.49 -11.53
N ARG A 193 -12.43 -7.33 -10.91
CA ARG A 193 -12.45 -7.12 -9.46
C ARG A 193 -13.38 -5.98 -9.05
N ALA A 194 -13.84 -6.02 -7.81
CA ALA A 194 -14.47 -4.86 -7.18
C ALA A 194 -13.44 -4.19 -6.27
N VAL A 195 -13.37 -2.86 -6.34
CA VAL A 195 -12.47 -2.08 -5.49
C VAL A 195 -13.28 -1.03 -4.75
N PHE A 196 -13.05 -0.97 -3.44
CA PHE A 196 -13.61 0.05 -2.58
C PHE A 196 -12.51 0.74 -1.78
N VAL A 197 -12.68 2.03 -1.56
CA VAL A 197 -11.76 2.84 -0.78
C VAL A 197 -12.49 3.69 0.22
N GLY A 198 -11.90 3.85 1.39
CA GLY A 198 -12.34 4.72 2.46
C GLY A 198 -11.18 5.15 3.33
N GLU A 199 -11.47 5.84 4.42
CA GLU A 199 -10.46 6.25 5.39
C GLU A 199 -10.72 5.59 6.74
N ALA A 200 -9.70 4.97 7.31
CA ALA A 200 -9.74 4.42 8.65
C ALA A 200 -8.46 4.75 9.42
N ARG A 201 -8.58 5.34 10.61
CA ARG A 201 -7.46 5.74 11.47
C ARG A 201 -6.49 6.74 10.79
N GLY A 202 -6.99 7.62 9.93
CA GLY A 202 -6.18 8.63 9.22
C GLY A 202 -5.39 8.09 8.04
N MET A 203 -5.73 6.90 7.53
CA MET A 203 -5.04 6.21 6.45
C MET A 203 -6.04 5.72 5.43
N TRP A 204 -5.61 5.53 4.18
CA TRP A 204 -6.44 4.89 3.18
C TRP A 204 -6.68 3.42 3.57
N LEU A 205 -7.94 3.01 3.51
CA LEU A 205 -8.39 1.63 3.61
C LEU A 205 -8.95 1.21 2.25
N TRP A 206 -8.27 0.24 1.61
CA TRP A 206 -8.75 -0.33 0.36
C TRP A 206 -9.19 -1.77 0.57
N LEU A 207 -10.28 -2.13 -0.09
CA LEU A 207 -10.79 -3.49 -0.20
C LEU A 207 -10.83 -3.85 -1.68
N VAL A 208 -10.09 -4.88 -2.07
CA VAL A 208 -10.03 -5.36 -3.45
C VAL A 208 -10.49 -6.81 -3.48
N LEU A 209 -11.62 -7.06 -4.14
CA LEU A 209 -12.32 -8.36 -4.13
C LEU A 209 -12.31 -8.98 -5.53
N TRP A 210 -11.98 -10.24 -5.60
CA TRP A 210 -12.13 -11.08 -6.78
C TRP A 210 -13.02 -12.28 -6.48
N PRO A 211 -13.91 -12.66 -7.43
CA PRO A 211 -14.30 -11.89 -8.63
C PRO A 211 -15.06 -10.60 -8.28
N SER A 212 -15.28 -9.74 -9.27
CA SER A 212 -15.94 -8.43 -9.05
C SER A 212 -17.32 -8.54 -8.39
N ILE A 213 -18.05 -9.65 -8.60
CA ILE A 213 -19.36 -9.90 -7.97
C ILE A 213 -19.26 -9.99 -6.43
N ASP A 214 -18.10 -10.35 -5.89
CA ASP A 214 -17.86 -10.43 -4.46
C ASP A 214 -17.88 -9.05 -3.78
N GLY A 215 -17.83 -7.96 -4.54
CA GLY A 215 -18.11 -6.62 -4.04
C GLY A 215 -19.45 -6.50 -3.30
N ASN A 216 -20.42 -7.35 -3.64
CA ASN A 216 -21.72 -7.41 -2.95
C ASN A 216 -21.61 -7.86 -1.48
N LEU A 217 -20.51 -8.49 -1.07
CA LEU A 217 -20.24 -8.84 0.33
C LEU A 217 -20.16 -7.60 1.24
N LEU A 218 -19.83 -6.43 0.69
CA LEU A 218 -19.74 -5.19 1.46
C LEU A 218 -21.09 -4.52 1.72
N TYR A 219 -22.20 -5.07 1.19
CA TYR A 219 -23.54 -4.63 1.59
C TYR A 219 -23.97 -5.22 2.93
N ASP A 220 -23.31 -6.28 3.39
CA ASP A 220 -23.43 -6.79 4.75
C ASP A 220 -22.49 -6.05 5.70
N ASP A 221 -22.76 -6.10 7.00
CA ASP A 221 -21.91 -5.45 8.00
C ASP A 221 -20.57 -6.21 8.16
N VAL A 222 -19.56 -5.79 7.41
CA VAL A 222 -18.21 -6.33 7.52
C VAL A 222 -17.46 -5.64 8.65
N VAL A 223 -17.01 -6.42 9.64
CA VAL A 223 -16.23 -5.94 10.78
C VAL A 223 -14.75 -6.24 10.55
N LEU A 224 -13.93 -5.19 10.53
CA LEU A 224 -12.49 -5.27 10.39
C LEU A 224 -11.80 -5.02 11.73
N THR A 225 -10.96 -5.96 12.12
CA THR A 225 -10.10 -5.88 13.30
C THR A 225 -8.68 -5.54 12.86
N ASP A 226 -8.03 -4.65 13.58
CA ASP A 226 -6.60 -4.42 13.44
C ASP A 226 -5.84 -5.52 14.20
N LEU A 227 -5.05 -6.31 13.49
CA LEU A 227 -4.31 -7.42 14.11
C LEU A 227 -3.26 -6.95 15.13
N ARG A 228 -2.88 -5.68 15.13
CA ARG A 228 -2.03 -5.10 16.18
C ARG A 228 -2.72 -5.07 17.53
N ASP A 229 -4.04 -4.94 17.52
CA ASP A 229 -4.89 -4.93 18.72
C ASP A 229 -5.36 -6.36 19.11
N ALA A 230 -5.09 -7.38 18.27
CA ALA A 230 -5.58 -8.75 18.42
C ALA A 230 -4.44 -9.80 18.35
N LEU A 231 -3.31 -9.53 18.98
CA LEU A 231 -2.12 -10.39 18.92
C LEU A 231 -2.38 -11.83 19.43
N ALA A 232 -3.27 -12.00 20.39
CA ALA A 232 -3.64 -13.30 20.94
C ALA A 232 -4.35 -14.21 19.91
N GLU A 233 -4.93 -13.62 18.86
CA GLU A 233 -5.66 -14.34 17.83
C GLU A 233 -4.75 -14.90 16.74
N ILE A 234 -3.53 -14.35 16.58
CA ILE A 234 -2.59 -14.74 15.52
C ILE A 234 -2.32 -16.24 15.48
N PRO A 235 -2.05 -16.94 16.61
CA PRO A 235 -1.82 -18.38 16.58
C PRO A 235 -3.01 -19.22 16.12
N HIS A 236 -4.21 -18.65 16.18
CA HIS A 236 -5.48 -19.29 15.80
C HIS A 236 -5.92 -18.96 14.38
N LEU A 237 -5.20 -18.07 13.69
CA LEU A 237 -5.50 -17.67 12.32
C LEU A 237 -5.31 -18.86 11.37
N PRO A 238 -6.37 -19.32 10.65
CA PRO A 238 -6.23 -20.41 9.71
C PRO A 238 -5.39 -19.96 8.51
N LEU A 239 -4.27 -20.62 8.27
CA LEU A 239 -3.36 -20.34 7.16
C LEU A 239 -3.78 -21.09 5.90
N GLY A 240 -3.71 -20.40 4.77
CA GLY A 240 -3.95 -20.91 3.42
C GLY A 240 -2.69 -20.93 2.56
N THR A 241 -2.88 -21.12 1.27
CA THR A 241 -1.84 -20.93 0.25
C THR A 241 -1.73 -19.45 -0.11
N LEU A 242 -0.56 -19.05 -0.58
CA LEU A 242 -0.36 -17.67 -1.02
C LEU A 242 -1.32 -17.30 -2.16
N SER A 243 -2.07 -16.22 -1.99
CA SER A 243 -2.97 -15.73 -3.03
C SER A 243 -2.19 -15.31 -4.29
N PRO A 244 -2.62 -15.73 -5.48
CA PRO A 244 -2.01 -15.30 -6.73
C PRO A 244 -2.17 -13.79 -6.98
N ARG A 245 -3.10 -13.14 -6.29
CA ARG A 245 -3.41 -11.71 -6.46
C ARG A 245 -2.33 -10.78 -5.93
N PHE A 246 -1.37 -11.28 -5.14
CA PHE A 246 -0.24 -10.47 -4.66
C PHE A 246 0.68 -9.96 -5.76
N PHE A 247 0.72 -10.64 -6.89
CA PHE A 247 1.67 -10.33 -7.96
C PHE A 247 1.05 -9.54 -9.12
N GLY A 248 -0.22 -9.13 -9.01
CA GLY A 248 -0.94 -8.24 -9.93
C GLY A 248 -1.63 -8.96 -11.03
#